data_5420809a40da1e55e286fec79534d8fa
#
_entry.id   5420809a40da1e55e286fec79534d8fa
#
_cell.length_a   1.000
_cell.length_b   1.000
_cell.length_c   1.000
_cell.angle_alpha   90.00
_cell.angle_beta   90.00
_cell.angle_gamma   90.00
#
_symmetry.space_group_name_H-M   'P 1'
#
loop_
_entity.id
_entity.type
_entity.pdbx_description
1 polymer ?
#
loop_
_entity_poly.entity_id
_entity_poly.type
_entity_poly.pdbx_seq_one_letter_code
_entity_poly.pdbx_strand_id
1 'polypeptide(L)' 'MDGKIVNSKGVLVGVVVGDEVFGLKGHKLYDLKGSNIYKLNGDLVGHLSNARGAEKRLDKATDKLFPST' A
#
# COMPACT_ATOMS: atom_id res chain seq x y z
N MET A 1 3.23 -7.67 -9.16
CA MET A 1 3.49 -6.40 -9.83
C MET A 1 4.26 -5.50 -8.86
N ASP A 2 5.34 -4.93 -9.31
CA ASP A 2 6.18 -4.10 -8.46
C ASP A 2 5.82 -2.63 -8.61
N GLY A 3 5.98 -1.87 -7.54
CA GLY A 3 5.67 -0.47 -7.58
C GLY A 3 5.92 0.23 -6.25
N LYS A 4 5.62 1.52 -6.25
CA LYS A 4 5.73 2.37 -5.06
C LYS A 4 4.34 2.73 -4.57
N ILE A 5 4.19 2.85 -3.25
CA ILE A 5 2.93 3.28 -2.65
C ILE A 5 3.13 4.68 -2.11
N VAL A 6 2.26 5.59 -2.53
CA VAL A 6 2.20 6.96 -2.01
C VAL A 6 0.88 7.16 -1.30
N ASN A 7 0.87 8.04 -0.30
CA ASN A 7 -0.36 8.38 0.41
C ASN A 7 -1.21 9.36 -0.42
N SER A 8 -2.35 9.78 0.11
CA SER A 8 -3.24 10.70 -0.61
C SER A 8 -2.60 12.06 -0.87
N LYS A 9 -1.52 12.39 -0.18
CA LYS A 9 -0.75 13.62 -0.37
C LYS A 9 0.43 13.45 -1.33
N GLY A 10 0.62 12.24 -1.89
CA GLY A 10 1.71 11.95 -2.81
C GLY A 10 3.04 11.63 -2.16
N VAL A 11 3.08 11.40 -0.85
CA VAL A 11 4.31 11.06 -0.13
C VAL A 11 4.54 9.56 -0.19
N LEU A 12 5.77 9.14 -0.52
CA LEU A 12 6.14 7.73 -0.55
C LEU A 12 6.05 7.14 0.86
N VAL A 13 5.31 6.03 1.01
CA VAL A 13 5.11 5.37 2.30
C VAL A 13 5.38 3.89 2.27
N GLY A 14 5.56 3.30 1.10
CA GLY A 14 5.83 1.87 0.99
C GLY A 14 6.16 1.43 -0.42
N VAL A 15 6.39 0.13 -0.59
CA VAL A 15 6.67 -0.47 -1.90
C VAL A 15 5.89 -1.77 -2.03
N VAL A 16 5.62 -2.15 -3.28
CA VAL A 16 4.96 -3.42 -3.62
C VAL A 16 5.93 -4.28 -4.39
N VAL A 17 6.06 -5.54 -3.98
CA VAL A 17 6.82 -6.56 -4.71
C VAL A 17 5.87 -7.73 -4.91
N GLY A 18 5.49 -7.99 -6.17
CA GLY A 18 4.48 -9.00 -6.47
C GLY A 18 3.13 -8.58 -5.90
N ASP A 19 2.62 -9.34 -4.94
CA ASP A 19 1.39 -9.03 -4.19
C ASP A 19 1.68 -8.75 -2.71
N GLU A 20 2.92 -8.43 -2.37
CA GLU A 20 3.34 -8.13 -1.01
C GLU A 20 3.65 -6.65 -0.86
N VAL A 21 3.24 -6.07 0.27
CA VAL A 21 3.43 -4.66 0.58
C VAL A 21 4.43 -4.52 1.72
N PHE A 22 5.46 -3.73 1.48
CA PHE A 22 6.53 -3.48 2.47
C PHE A 22 6.54 -2.01 2.85
N GLY A 23 6.86 -1.74 4.12
CA GLY A 23 7.14 -0.39 4.56
C GLY A 23 8.50 0.07 4.08
N LEU A 24 8.82 1.35 4.33
CA LEU A 24 10.09 1.93 3.89
C LEU A 24 11.30 1.33 4.61
N LYS A 25 11.08 0.68 5.75
CA LYS A 25 12.14 -0.01 6.49
C LYS A 25 12.34 -1.46 6.06
N GLY A 26 11.59 -1.92 5.06
CA GLY A 26 11.75 -3.26 4.49
C GLY A 26 10.94 -4.36 5.17
N HIS A 27 10.08 -4.03 6.14
CA HIS A 27 9.20 -4.99 6.79
C HIS A 27 7.95 -5.22 5.97
N LYS A 28 7.54 -6.46 5.80
CA LYS A 28 6.27 -6.78 5.17
C LYS A 28 5.13 -6.35 6.08
N LEU A 29 4.22 -5.54 5.55
CA LEU A 29 3.11 -4.98 6.32
C LEU A 29 1.76 -5.56 5.93
N TYR A 30 1.54 -5.78 4.64
CA TYR A 30 0.23 -6.15 4.10
C TYR A 30 0.37 -7.01 2.86
N ASP A 31 -0.75 -7.60 2.44
CA ASP A 31 -0.90 -8.22 1.13
C ASP A 31 -1.76 -7.32 0.25
N LEU A 32 -1.49 -7.32 -1.04
CA LEU A 32 -2.23 -6.52 -2.03
C LEU A 32 -2.86 -7.47 -3.04
N LYS A 33 -4.18 -7.34 -3.25
CA LYS A 33 -4.90 -8.09 -4.27
C LYS A 33 -5.75 -7.11 -5.07
N GLY A 34 -5.38 -6.87 -6.34
CA GLY A 34 -6.00 -5.82 -7.13
C GLY A 34 -5.75 -4.48 -6.47
N SER A 35 -6.81 -3.79 -6.07
CA SER A 35 -6.70 -2.52 -5.34
C SER A 35 -7.00 -2.67 -3.84
N ASN A 36 -7.17 -3.89 -3.35
CA ASN A 36 -7.53 -4.15 -1.95
C ASN A 36 -6.30 -4.49 -1.12
N ILE A 37 -6.20 -3.90 0.07
CA ILE A 37 -5.10 -4.13 1.00
C ILE A 37 -5.60 -4.98 2.15
N TYR A 38 -4.88 -6.06 2.45
CA TYR A 38 -5.24 -7.02 3.49
C TYR A 38 -4.14 -7.11 4.53
N LYS A 39 -4.52 -7.32 5.79
CA LYS A 39 -3.58 -7.71 6.83
C LYS A 39 -2.99 -9.09 6.51
N LEU A 40 -1.88 -9.43 7.16
CA LEU A 40 -1.23 -10.72 6.97
C LEU A 40 -2.12 -11.89 7.39
N ASN A 41 -3.13 -11.65 8.26
CA ASN A 41 -4.11 -12.65 8.64
C ASN A 41 -5.28 -12.79 7.64
N GLY A 42 -5.28 -11.98 6.56
CA GLY A 42 -6.31 -12.05 5.53
C GLY A 42 -7.44 -11.04 5.63
N ASP A 43 -7.46 -10.20 6.68
CA ASP A 43 -8.54 -9.21 6.84
C ASP A 43 -8.35 -8.04 5.89
N LEU A 44 -9.42 -7.66 5.20
CA LEU A 44 -9.41 -6.47 4.36
C LEU A 44 -9.38 -5.22 5.24
N VAL A 45 -8.41 -4.34 4.99
CA VAL A 45 -8.22 -3.15 5.81
C VAL A 45 -8.20 -1.84 5.03
N GLY A 46 -8.07 -1.87 3.72
CA GLY A 46 -8.04 -0.62 2.95
C GLY A 46 -8.02 -0.85 1.46
N HIS A 47 -7.92 0.26 0.72
CA HIS A 47 -7.92 0.28 -0.74
C HIS A 47 -6.89 1.25 -1.27
N LEU A 48 -6.45 0.98 -2.50
CA LEU A 48 -5.72 1.96 -3.30
C LEU A 48 -6.73 2.75 -4.13
N SER A 49 -6.57 4.05 -4.21
CA SER A 49 -7.38 4.88 -5.10
C SER A 49 -6.92 4.77 -6.55
N ASN A 50 -5.66 4.41 -6.74
CA ASN A 50 -5.10 4.13 -8.06
C ASN A 50 -4.10 2.98 -7.92
N ALA A 51 -4.46 1.82 -8.47
CA ALA A 51 -3.64 0.62 -8.42
C ALA A 51 -2.90 0.35 -9.73
N ARG A 52 -3.07 1.20 -10.74
CA ARG A 52 -2.44 1.02 -12.06
C ARG A 52 -1.08 1.67 -12.10
N GLY A 53 -0.16 1.06 -12.83
CA GLY A 53 1.17 1.60 -13.03
C GLY A 53 2.10 1.36 -11.85
N ALA A 54 3.27 1.97 -11.92
CA ALA A 54 4.34 1.77 -10.93
C ALA A 54 4.12 2.58 -9.66
N GLU A 55 3.32 3.65 -9.71
CA GLU A 55 3.00 4.46 -8.54
C GLU A 55 1.56 4.21 -8.15
N LYS A 56 1.36 3.60 -6.99
CA LYS A 56 0.05 3.28 -6.46
C LYS A 56 -0.30 4.26 -5.34
N ARG A 57 -1.51 4.83 -5.41
CA ARG A 57 -1.92 5.88 -4.49
C ARG A 57 -2.96 5.33 -3.52
N LEU A 58 -2.76 5.60 -2.24
CA LEU A 58 -3.75 5.28 -1.20
C LEU A 58 -4.92 6.25 -1.27
N ASP A 59 -6.13 5.78 -0.93
CA ASP A 59 -7.21 6.70 -0.70
C ASP A 59 -7.03 7.34 0.69
N LYS A 60 -7.78 8.42 0.94
CA LYS A 60 -7.61 9.19 2.17
C LYS A 60 -7.92 8.36 3.42
N ALA A 61 -8.89 7.46 3.35
CA ALA A 61 -9.25 6.63 4.49
C ALA A 61 -8.16 5.60 4.82
N THR A 62 -7.34 5.22 3.82
CA THR A 62 -6.29 4.22 3.97
C THR A 62 -4.96 4.82 4.40
N ASP A 63 -4.80 6.14 4.34
CA ASP A 63 -3.54 6.80 4.71
C ASP A 63 -3.04 6.41 6.10
N LYS A 64 -3.94 6.17 7.03
CA LYS A 64 -3.59 5.83 8.43
C LYS A 64 -2.86 4.50 8.55
N LEU A 65 -2.95 3.63 7.54
CA LEU A 65 -2.27 2.33 7.56
C LEU A 65 -0.77 2.46 7.30
N PHE A 66 -0.34 3.60 6.75
CA PHE A 66 1.04 3.85 6.38
C PHE A 66 1.48 5.20 6.95
N PRO A 67 1.79 5.25 8.25
CA PRO A 67 2.24 6.52 8.84
C PRO A 67 3.49 7.03 8.14
N SER A 68 3.51 8.32 7.83
CA SER A 68 4.59 8.95 7.04
C SER A 68 5.59 9.71 7.92
N THR A 69 5.79 9.28 9.12
CA THR A 69 6.75 9.93 10.02
C THR A 69 8.19 9.53 9.73
#